data_2a18cf98ff793c771e26b753895e9b8a
#
_entry.id   2a18cf98ff793c771e26b753895e9b8a
#
_cell.length_a   1.000
_cell.length_b   1.000
_cell.length_c   1.000
_cell.angle_alpha   90.00
_cell.angle_beta   90.00
_cell.angle_gamma   90.00
#
_symmetry.space_group_name_H-M   'P 1'
#
loop_
_entity.id
_entity.type
_entity.pdbx_description
1 polymer ?
#
loop_
_entity_poly.entity_id
_entity_poly.type
_entity_poly.pdbx_seq_one_letter_code
_entity_poly.pdbx_strand_id
1 'polypeptide(L)'
;MKTILSHANLIDCVEPKVRPDTAVLIEDGRIRAILPCGEAGSAGDAQVIDIKGGYLMPGLWDVHIHPDYLSFDEMPLADQVTLFGHRLAAALTESGIVGLRCAGAHHFMDVAWKRAFDSGQHVGPRLFASGYFLTTTGGHFLTSGHALEVDGPYGWVKAIREQIKNGVDHIKLNLSGGIMGPAWDLHTHSFLLDDEMRAAFEICRKRGFKVMAHATNPDAVKNAIRLGAHSVEHGYIMDDECIALLLEHDTWYVPTLAISHLTASQATNPFEAAWVAQRGLSHALCCRAEAASDVHATWFCKALDAGVRMAVGSDIRPLKEAALLEMGLWVRDGATPWQTLVAATRHGAEVCGVGAELGTVEVGKLADLIVVGANPLEDITNVRRLQLVLKEGRVVSDKRPSEWHSTTGGGVILTDRSLLPAG
;
A
#
# COMPACT_ATOMS: atom_id res chain seq x y z
N MET A 1 23.06 -4.65 16.83
CA MET A 1 23.80 -3.83 15.85
C MET A 1 23.37 -2.38 16.04
N LYS A 2 24.34 -1.45 16.12
CA LYS A 2 24.07 -0.02 16.28
C LYS A 2 24.35 0.72 14.98
N THR A 3 23.44 1.59 14.58
CA THR A 3 23.58 2.45 13.39
C THR A 3 23.17 3.86 13.73
N ILE A 4 23.91 4.86 13.27
CA ILE A 4 23.57 6.27 13.36
C ILE A 4 23.38 6.81 11.94
N LEU A 5 22.17 7.31 11.66
CA LEU A 5 21.89 8.10 10.46
C LEU A 5 22.14 9.57 10.84
N SER A 6 23.17 10.20 10.27
CA SER A 6 23.57 11.56 10.63
C SER A 6 23.28 12.57 9.50
N HIS A 7 23.20 13.87 9.87
CA HIS A 7 22.94 14.98 8.95
C HIS A 7 21.69 14.82 8.09
N ALA A 8 20.62 14.28 8.68
CA ALA A 8 19.35 14.12 8.01
C ALA A 8 18.43 15.34 8.16
N ASN A 9 17.69 15.67 7.12
CA ASN A 9 16.47 16.46 7.21
C ASN A 9 15.34 15.50 7.57
N LEU A 10 14.95 15.45 8.84
CA LEU A 10 13.98 14.47 9.32
C LEU A 10 12.55 14.95 9.10
N ILE A 11 11.74 14.12 8.46
CA ILE A 11 10.26 14.20 8.37
C ILE A 11 9.70 13.02 9.15
N ASP A 12 9.22 13.24 10.36
CA ASP A 12 8.79 12.16 11.27
C ASP A 12 7.39 11.61 10.98
N CYS A 13 6.60 12.28 10.14
CA CYS A 13 5.18 12.00 9.87
C CYS A 13 4.27 12.07 11.12
N VAL A 14 4.72 12.77 12.17
CA VAL A 14 3.92 13.17 13.34
C VAL A 14 3.48 14.62 13.21
N GLU A 15 4.41 15.51 12.82
CA GLU A 15 4.18 16.94 12.64
C GLU A 15 4.55 17.38 11.20
N PRO A 16 3.82 18.38 10.62
CA PRO A 16 4.05 18.85 9.25
C PRO A 16 5.30 19.75 9.13
N LYS A 17 6.45 19.25 9.56
CA LYS A 17 7.70 20.01 9.54
C LYS A 17 8.91 19.14 9.21
N VAL A 18 9.96 19.80 8.72
CA VAL A 18 11.30 19.23 8.58
C VAL A 18 12.11 19.60 9.81
N ARG A 19 12.76 18.64 10.44
CA ARG A 19 13.79 18.87 11.48
C ARG A 19 15.17 18.73 10.81
N PRO A 20 15.89 19.84 10.55
CA PRO A 20 17.17 19.80 9.88
C PRO A 20 18.27 19.23 10.77
N ASP A 21 19.36 18.80 10.18
CA ASP A 21 20.59 18.35 10.82
C ASP A 21 20.37 17.42 12.02
N THR A 22 19.52 16.41 11.78
CA THR A 22 19.10 15.44 12.80
C THR A 22 19.88 14.15 12.69
N ALA A 23 20.25 13.57 13.82
CA ALA A 23 20.79 12.22 13.95
C ALA A 23 19.73 11.27 14.50
N VAL A 24 19.61 10.09 13.89
CA VAL A 24 18.74 9.00 14.36
C VAL A 24 19.60 7.80 14.74
N LEU A 25 19.58 7.44 16.03
CA LEU A 25 20.26 6.26 16.56
C LEU A 25 19.32 5.06 16.48
N ILE A 26 19.80 4.00 15.85
CA ILE A 26 19.09 2.73 15.69
C ILE A 26 19.90 1.65 16.41
N GLU A 27 19.22 0.85 17.23
CA GLU A 27 19.82 -0.31 17.92
C GLU A 27 18.83 -1.48 17.89
N ASP A 28 19.30 -2.63 17.46
CA ASP A 28 18.52 -3.87 17.36
C ASP A 28 17.19 -3.68 16.58
N GLY A 29 17.28 -2.98 15.46
CA GLY A 29 16.17 -2.72 14.56
C GLY A 29 15.20 -1.62 14.99
N ARG A 30 15.42 -0.98 16.16
CA ARG A 30 14.53 0.05 16.71
C ARG A 30 15.21 1.40 16.84
N ILE A 31 14.44 2.45 16.67
CA ILE A 31 14.85 3.82 16.92
C ILE A 31 15.04 4.01 18.41
N ARG A 32 16.25 4.37 18.85
CA ARG A 32 16.61 4.58 20.27
C ARG A 32 16.66 6.03 20.68
N ALA A 33 17.11 6.88 19.76
CA ALA A 33 17.17 8.32 20.00
C ALA A 33 17.05 9.10 18.70
N ILE A 34 16.55 10.31 18.81
CA ILE A 34 16.45 11.30 17.74
C ILE A 34 16.98 12.62 18.33
N LEU A 35 18.12 13.09 17.84
CA LEU A 35 18.88 14.18 18.44
C LEU A 35 19.38 15.15 17.35
N PRO A 36 19.63 16.43 17.67
CA PRO A 36 20.47 17.28 16.82
C PRO A 36 21.83 16.61 16.57
N CYS A 37 22.38 16.73 15.35
CA CYS A 37 23.63 16.03 15.00
C CYS A 37 24.80 16.38 15.92
N GLY A 38 24.88 17.65 16.36
CA GLY A 38 25.91 18.10 17.31
C GLY A 38 25.83 17.47 18.70
N GLU A 39 24.72 16.86 19.07
CA GLU A 39 24.47 16.21 20.37
C GLU A 39 24.61 14.67 20.31
N ALA A 40 24.84 14.09 19.12
CA ALA A 40 24.87 12.64 18.93
C ALA A 40 26.06 11.92 19.64
N GLY A 41 27.00 12.67 20.19
CA GLY A 41 28.17 12.15 20.90
C GLY A 41 29.14 11.38 20.00
N SER A 42 30.11 10.67 20.60
CA SER A 42 30.99 9.80 19.83
C SER A 42 30.22 8.53 19.43
N ALA A 43 30.36 8.13 18.16
CA ALA A 43 29.66 6.96 17.63
C ALA A 43 30.02 5.64 18.34
N GLY A 44 31.12 5.58 19.08
CA GLY A 44 31.63 4.37 19.69
C GLY A 44 31.83 3.27 18.64
N ASP A 45 31.12 2.15 18.83
CA ASP A 45 31.10 1.00 17.93
C ASP A 45 29.95 1.03 16.89
N ALA A 46 29.21 2.14 16.80
CA ALA A 46 28.09 2.27 15.88
C ALA A 46 28.58 2.52 14.44
N GLN A 47 27.91 1.89 13.48
CA GLN A 47 28.05 2.26 12.07
C GLN A 47 27.43 3.63 11.84
N VAL A 48 28.18 4.58 11.30
CA VAL A 48 27.66 5.89 10.92
C VAL A 48 27.38 5.93 9.43
N ILE A 49 26.15 6.31 9.10
CA ILE A 49 25.69 6.54 7.72
C ILE A 49 25.37 8.03 7.60
N ASP A 50 26.24 8.79 6.93
CA ASP A 50 26.01 10.20 6.67
C ASP A 50 24.98 10.39 5.55
N ILE A 51 23.85 11.01 5.87
CA ILE A 51 22.73 11.27 4.96
C ILE A 51 22.95 12.52 4.11
N LYS A 52 23.94 13.37 4.49
CA LYS A 52 24.36 14.58 3.74
C LYS A 52 23.20 15.50 3.35
N GLY A 53 22.28 15.73 4.26
CA GLY A 53 21.12 16.60 4.05
C GLY A 53 19.97 15.97 3.26
N GLY A 54 20.01 14.66 2.98
CA GLY A 54 18.86 13.93 2.44
C GLY A 54 17.69 13.91 3.42
N TYR A 55 16.49 13.68 2.91
CA TYR A 55 15.27 13.67 3.71
C TYR A 55 14.98 12.26 4.22
N LEU A 56 15.14 12.08 5.53
CA LEU A 56 14.86 10.83 6.24
C LEU A 56 13.39 10.81 6.67
N MET A 57 12.69 9.75 6.36
CA MET A 57 11.27 9.60 6.66
C MET A 57 10.88 8.12 6.88
N PRO A 58 9.66 7.82 7.40
CA PRO A 58 9.17 6.45 7.42
C PRO A 58 9.08 5.87 6.01
N GLY A 59 9.24 4.57 5.88
CA GLY A 59 9.00 3.89 4.62
C GLY A 59 7.54 4.00 4.18
N LEU A 60 7.31 3.95 2.86
CA LEU A 60 6.01 4.11 2.25
C LEU A 60 5.15 2.84 2.36
N TRP A 61 3.83 3.01 2.24
CA TRP A 61 2.83 1.96 2.24
C TRP A 61 1.94 2.06 1.01
N ASP A 62 1.51 0.89 0.50
CA ASP A 62 0.44 0.75 -0.46
C ASP A 62 -0.58 -0.26 0.10
N VAL A 63 -1.76 0.22 0.49
CA VAL A 63 -2.71 -0.60 1.21
C VAL A 63 -3.79 -1.23 0.34
N HIS A 64 -3.62 -1.17 -1.00
CA HIS A 64 -4.50 -1.84 -1.95
C HIS A 64 -3.69 -2.31 -3.16
N ILE A 65 -3.20 -3.55 -3.09
CA ILE A 65 -2.45 -4.14 -4.19
C ILE A 65 -3.04 -5.48 -4.62
N HIS A 66 -2.71 -5.86 -5.83
CA HIS A 66 -2.91 -7.21 -6.37
C HIS A 66 -1.60 -7.72 -6.97
N PRO A 67 -1.43 -9.04 -7.22
CA PRO A 67 -0.34 -9.53 -8.05
C PRO A 67 -0.33 -8.85 -9.43
N ASP A 68 0.85 -8.67 -10.01
CA ASP A 68 1.02 -8.07 -11.35
C ASP A 68 0.41 -8.97 -12.43
N TYR A 69 -0.70 -8.56 -13.03
CA TYR A 69 -1.57 -9.41 -13.86
C TYR A 69 -1.24 -9.50 -15.33
N LEU A 70 -0.27 -8.79 -15.85
CA LEU A 70 -0.01 -8.84 -17.28
C LEU A 70 0.41 -10.25 -17.70
N SER A 71 -0.50 -10.96 -18.39
CA SER A 71 -0.31 -12.27 -19.01
C SER A 71 -0.24 -13.49 -18.08
N PHE A 72 -0.84 -13.44 -16.90
CA PHE A 72 -0.82 -14.58 -15.97
C PHE A 72 -1.53 -15.83 -16.50
N ASP A 73 -2.60 -15.67 -17.29
CA ASP A 73 -3.40 -16.82 -17.77
C ASP A 73 -2.58 -17.79 -18.66
N GLU A 74 -1.48 -17.33 -19.25
CA GLU A 74 -0.58 -18.14 -20.08
C GLU A 74 0.67 -18.63 -19.34
N MET A 75 0.88 -18.19 -18.08
CA MET A 75 2.09 -18.47 -17.31
C MET A 75 1.86 -19.61 -16.31
N PRO A 76 2.78 -20.60 -16.18
CA PRO A 76 2.70 -21.60 -15.12
C PRO A 76 2.63 -20.99 -13.72
N LEU A 77 1.86 -21.60 -12.81
CA LEU A 77 1.66 -21.10 -11.46
C LEU A 77 2.99 -20.83 -10.70
N ALA A 78 3.98 -21.69 -10.87
CA ALA A 78 5.29 -21.52 -10.25
C ALA A 78 5.98 -20.22 -10.69
N ASP A 79 5.87 -19.88 -11.97
CA ASP A 79 6.44 -18.66 -12.54
C ASP A 79 5.66 -17.43 -12.06
N GLN A 80 4.32 -17.51 -11.96
CA GLN A 80 3.47 -16.46 -11.39
C GLN A 80 3.86 -16.15 -9.95
N VAL A 81 4.01 -17.17 -9.11
CA VAL A 81 4.43 -17.02 -7.70
C VAL A 81 5.80 -16.38 -7.61
N THR A 82 6.76 -16.85 -8.43
CA THR A 82 8.12 -16.31 -8.47
C THR A 82 8.14 -14.85 -8.90
N LEU A 83 7.42 -14.51 -9.98
CA LEU A 83 7.33 -13.14 -10.48
C LEU A 83 6.68 -12.21 -9.45
N PHE A 84 5.62 -12.64 -8.80
CA PHE A 84 4.97 -11.84 -7.76
C PHE A 84 5.93 -11.50 -6.61
N GLY A 85 6.66 -12.49 -6.11
CA GLY A 85 7.66 -12.25 -5.07
C GLY A 85 8.76 -11.28 -5.50
N HIS A 86 9.25 -11.40 -6.74
CA HIS A 86 10.19 -10.45 -7.29
C HIS A 86 9.62 -9.01 -7.33
N ARG A 87 8.35 -8.84 -7.74
CA ARG A 87 7.66 -7.55 -7.77
C ARG A 87 7.46 -6.96 -6.38
N LEU A 88 7.11 -7.79 -5.40
CA LEU A 88 7.02 -7.36 -3.99
C LEU A 88 8.38 -6.87 -3.48
N ALA A 89 9.45 -7.63 -3.71
CA ALA A 89 10.80 -7.22 -3.31
C ALA A 89 11.27 -5.94 -4.02
N ALA A 90 10.93 -5.77 -5.31
CA ALA A 90 11.24 -4.55 -6.07
C ALA A 90 10.50 -3.32 -5.52
N ALA A 91 9.25 -3.45 -5.05
CA ALA A 91 8.52 -2.36 -4.41
C ALA A 91 9.28 -1.84 -3.17
N LEU A 92 9.86 -2.72 -2.36
CA LEU A 92 10.71 -2.32 -1.24
C LEU A 92 12.01 -1.67 -1.71
N THR A 93 12.79 -2.36 -2.53
CA THR A 93 14.18 -1.98 -2.82
C THR A 93 14.30 -0.85 -3.84
N GLU A 94 13.35 -0.74 -4.76
CA GLU A 94 13.37 0.26 -5.82
C GLU A 94 12.58 1.53 -5.47
N SER A 95 11.56 1.43 -4.59
CA SER A 95 10.64 2.54 -4.31
C SER A 95 10.43 2.84 -2.83
N GLY A 96 11.04 2.05 -1.92
CA GLY A 96 10.93 2.30 -0.48
C GLY A 96 9.55 1.99 0.10
N ILE A 97 8.75 1.14 -0.56
CA ILE A 97 7.46 0.68 -0.06
C ILE A 97 7.72 -0.45 0.93
N VAL A 98 7.66 -0.14 2.21
CA VAL A 98 7.99 -1.08 3.31
C VAL A 98 6.80 -1.94 3.73
N GLY A 99 5.58 -1.52 3.40
CA GLY A 99 4.36 -2.25 3.75
C GLY A 99 3.37 -2.31 2.60
N LEU A 100 2.76 -3.48 2.40
CA LEU A 100 1.79 -3.77 1.37
C LEU A 100 0.59 -4.51 1.95
N ARG A 101 -0.65 -4.10 1.62
CA ARG A 101 -1.87 -4.82 1.93
C ARG A 101 -2.50 -5.37 0.64
N CYS A 102 -2.52 -6.70 0.52
CA CYS A 102 -3.08 -7.37 -0.66
C CYS A 102 -4.62 -7.30 -0.63
N ALA A 103 -5.21 -7.01 -1.78
CA ALA A 103 -6.67 -6.93 -1.96
C ALA A 103 -7.23 -8.14 -2.75
N GLY A 104 -6.41 -9.15 -2.97
CA GLY A 104 -6.77 -10.40 -3.62
C GLY A 104 -5.62 -11.01 -4.39
N ALA A 105 -5.33 -12.29 -4.10
CA ALA A 105 -4.33 -13.09 -4.81
C ALA A 105 -4.81 -14.54 -4.90
N HIS A 106 -4.75 -15.13 -6.10
CA HIS A 106 -5.11 -16.53 -6.29
C HIS A 106 -4.08 -17.47 -5.67
N HIS A 107 -4.50 -18.70 -5.40
CA HIS A 107 -3.65 -19.76 -4.82
C HIS A 107 -2.92 -19.35 -3.55
N PHE A 108 -3.41 -18.33 -2.81
CA PHE A 108 -2.79 -17.84 -1.57
C PHE A 108 -1.31 -17.49 -1.73
N MET A 109 -0.91 -17.02 -2.92
CA MET A 109 0.49 -16.67 -3.17
C MET A 109 0.97 -15.49 -2.32
N ASP A 110 0.06 -14.60 -1.92
CA ASP A 110 0.32 -13.52 -0.95
C ASP A 110 0.63 -14.07 0.45
N VAL A 111 -0.10 -15.08 0.89
CA VAL A 111 0.18 -15.78 2.17
C VAL A 111 1.54 -16.50 2.12
N ALA A 112 1.88 -17.12 0.99
CA ALA A 112 3.16 -17.78 0.81
C ALA A 112 4.33 -16.78 0.90
N TRP A 113 4.25 -15.66 0.20
CA TRP A 113 5.28 -14.62 0.24
C TRP A 113 5.34 -13.90 1.58
N LYS A 114 4.18 -13.64 2.23
CA LYS A 114 4.18 -13.14 3.61
C LYS A 114 5.04 -14.02 4.52
N ARG A 115 4.81 -15.33 4.50
CA ARG A 115 5.60 -16.28 5.32
C ARG A 115 7.09 -16.24 4.98
N ALA A 116 7.44 -16.15 3.68
CA ALA A 116 8.83 -16.09 3.24
C ALA A 116 9.54 -14.82 3.72
N PHE A 117 8.86 -13.67 3.72
CA PHE A 117 9.39 -12.42 4.24
C PHE A 117 9.46 -12.40 5.77
N ASP A 118 8.40 -12.86 6.45
CA ASP A 118 8.33 -12.88 7.91
C ASP A 118 9.38 -13.84 8.52
N SER A 119 9.70 -14.92 7.82
CA SER A 119 10.76 -15.86 8.25
C SER A 119 12.18 -15.36 8.00
N GLY A 120 12.34 -14.24 7.27
CA GLY A 120 13.66 -13.71 6.87
C GLY A 120 14.37 -14.50 5.78
N GLN A 121 13.75 -15.51 5.18
CA GLN A 121 14.31 -16.27 4.05
C GLN A 121 14.47 -15.40 2.80
N HIS A 122 13.62 -14.39 2.65
CA HIS A 122 13.67 -13.42 1.57
C HIS A 122 13.55 -11.99 2.11
N VAL A 123 14.24 -11.06 1.46
CA VAL A 123 14.08 -9.62 1.74
C VAL A 123 12.87 -9.10 0.97
N GLY A 124 11.93 -8.51 1.67
CA GLY A 124 10.73 -7.94 1.07
C GLY A 124 9.97 -7.02 2.05
N PRO A 125 8.88 -6.41 1.60
CA PRO A 125 8.04 -5.55 2.43
C PRO A 125 7.31 -6.37 3.50
N ARG A 126 6.68 -5.69 4.44
CA ARG A 126 5.66 -6.30 5.30
C ARG A 126 4.41 -6.52 4.47
N LEU A 127 3.95 -7.75 4.37
CA LEU A 127 2.83 -8.12 3.52
C LEU A 127 1.64 -8.57 4.38
N PHE A 128 0.49 -7.93 4.17
CA PHE A 128 -0.80 -8.30 4.77
C PHE A 128 -1.64 -8.99 3.71
N ALA A 129 -1.92 -10.26 3.93
CA ALA A 129 -2.50 -11.16 2.94
C ALA A 129 -4.02 -11.26 3.07
N SER A 130 -4.73 -11.33 1.94
CA SER A 130 -6.17 -11.56 1.88
C SER A 130 -6.57 -12.91 1.25
N GLY A 131 -5.65 -13.58 0.55
CA GLY A 131 -6.01 -14.71 -0.31
C GLY A 131 -6.89 -14.27 -1.47
N TYR A 132 -7.86 -15.08 -1.87
CA TYR A 132 -8.84 -14.69 -2.89
C TYR A 132 -9.72 -13.55 -2.40
N PHE A 133 -10.07 -12.61 -3.27
CA PHE A 133 -11.21 -11.77 -3.00
C PHE A 133 -12.52 -12.53 -3.30
N LEU A 134 -13.56 -12.27 -2.50
CA LEU A 134 -14.82 -12.97 -2.61
C LEU A 134 -15.85 -12.10 -3.30
N THR A 135 -16.56 -12.66 -4.29
CA THR A 135 -17.60 -12.00 -5.07
C THR A 135 -18.74 -12.97 -5.37
N THR A 136 -19.89 -12.51 -5.88
CA THR A 136 -20.97 -13.39 -6.33
C THR A 136 -20.64 -14.03 -7.67
N THR A 137 -21.39 -15.06 -8.06
CA THR A 137 -21.39 -15.55 -9.46
C THR A 137 -21.70 -14.38 -10.39
N GLY A 138 -20.84 -14.18 -11.39
CA GLY A 138 -20.94 -13.03 -12.29
C GLY A 138 -20.62 -11.67 -11.64
N GLY A 139 -19.94 -11.64 -10.48
CA GLY A 139 -19.57 -10.44 -9.75
C GLY A 139 -18.38 -9.70 -10.35
N HIS A 140 -17.79 -8.78 -9.57
CA HIS A 140 -16.72 -7.90 -10.05
C HIS A 140 -15.42 -8.64 -10.33
N PHE A 141 -14.76 -8.28 -11.43
CA PHE A 141 -13.39 -8.59 -11.81
C PHE A 141 -13.07 -10.10 -11.92
N LEU A 142 -13.99 -10.90 -12.47
CA LEU A 142 -13.82 -12.34 -12.61
C LEU A 142 -12.72 -12.77 -13.58
N THR A 143 -12.33 -11.89 -14.50
CA THR A 143 -11.36 -12.20 -15.56
C THR A 143 -9.92 -12.37 -15.09
N SER A 144 -9.64 -12.03 -13.81
CA SER A 144 -8.28 -12.02 -13.27
C SER A 144 -7.83 -13.34 -12.61
N GLY A 145 -8.75 -14.29 -12.39
CA GLY A 145 -8.48 -15.53 -11.65
C GLY A 145 -8.26 -15.35 -10.13
N HIS A 146 -8.29 -14.11 -9.61
CA HIS A 146 -8.10 -13.82 -8.19
C HIS A 146 -9.40 -13.82 -7.38
N ALA A 147 -10.54 -13.87 -8.08
CA ALA A 147 -11.86 -13.96 -7.49
C ALA A 147 -12.22 -15.40 -7.15
N LEU A 148 -12.96 -15.56 -6.05
CA LEU A 148 -13.71 -16.77 -5.74
C LEU A 148 -15.19 -16.42 -5.78
N GLU A 149 -15.95 -17.06 -6.70
CA GLU A 149 -17.39 -16.88 -6.79
C GLU A 149 -18.11 -17.62 -5.66
N VAL A 150 -19.01 -16.92 -4.99
CA VAL A 150 -19.68 -17.38 -3.79
C VAL A 150 -21.12 -16.90 -3.79
N ASP A 151 -22.07 -17.81 -3.61
CA ASP A 151 -23.50 -17.50 -3.54
C ASP A 151 -24.14 -18.08 -2.28
N GLY A 152 -25.12 -17.36 -1.78
CA GLY A 152 -25.92 -17.69 -0.62
C GLY A 152 -25.19 -17.58 0.72
N PRO A 153 -25.90 -17.30 1.81
CA PRO A 153 -25.30 -16.99 3.12
C PRO A 153 -24.32 -18.05 3.63
N TYR A 154 -24.63 -19.33 3.44
CA TYR A 154 -23.75 -20.43 3.88
C TYR A 154 -22.52 -20.61 2.98
N GLY A 155 -22.63 -20.27 1.68
CA GLY A 155 -21.51 -20.22 0.77
C GLY A 155 -20.46 -19.20 1.24
N TRP A 156 -20.90 -17.99 1.56
CA TRP A 156 -20.07 -16.93 2.10
C TRP A 156 -19.37 -17.33 3.41
N VAL A 157 -20.13 -17.93 4.35
CA VAL A 157 -19.55 -18.42 5.62
C VAL A 157 -18.49 -19.48 5.37
N LYS A 158 -18.70 -20.42 4.41
CA LYS A 158 -17.73 -21.45 4.06
C LYS A 158 -16.48 -20.83 3.45
N ALA A 159 -16.64 -19.99 2.42
CA ALA A 159 -15.52 -19.35 1.72
C ALA A 159 -14.64 -18.54 2.68
N ILE A 160 -15.23 -17.72 3.54
CA ILE A 160 -14.49 -16.92 4.54
C ILE A 160 -13.71 -17.82 5.51
N ARG A 161 -14.31 -18.92 5.98
CA ARG A 161 -13.59 -19.90 6.82
C ARG A 161 -12.42 -20.54 6.09
N GLU A 162 -12.52 -20.77 4.80
CA GLU A 162 -11.43 -21.29 3.97
C GLU A 162 -10.32 -20.27 3.82
N GLN A 163 -10.61 -18.98 3.59
CA GLN A 163 -9.61 -17.91 3.61
C GLN A 163 -8.85 -17.90 4.96
N ILE A 164 -9.59 -17.87 6.07
CA ILE A 164 -9.02 -17.87 7.42
C ILE A 164 -8.13 -19.11 7.67
N LYS A 165 -8.59 -20.30 7.26
CA LYS A 165 -7.85 -21.55 7.37
C LYS A 165 -6.51 -21.49 6.65
N ASN A 166 -6.42 -20.78 5.54
CA ASN A 166 -5.20 -20.63 4.75
C ASN A 166 -4.24 -19.57 5.30
N GLY A 167 -4.63 -18.79 6.32
CA GLY A 167 -3.75 -17.91 7.07
C GLY A 167 -3.69 -16.48 6.54
N VAL A 168 -4.82 -15.97 6.03
CA VAL A 168 -4.96 -14.56 5.65
C VAL A 168 -5.00 -13.65 6.88
N ASP A 169 -4.67 -12.36 6.71
CA ASP A 169 -4.72 -11.35 7.77
C ASP A 169 -6.07 -10.61 7.82
N HIS A 170 -6.76 -10.53 6.69
CA HIS A 170 -8.06 -9.87 6.54
C HIS A 170 -8.86 -10.52 5.42
N ILE A 171 -10.13 -10.17 5.31
CA ILE A 171 -11.04 -10.69 4.28
C ILE A 171 -11.36 -9.57 3.28
N LYS A 172 -11.17 -9.80 1.99
CA LYS A 172 -11.59 -8.91 0.91
C LYS A 172 -12.93 -9.38 0.34
N LEU A 173 -13.93 -8.47 0.39
CA LEU A 173 -15.26 -8.67 -0.16
C LEU A 173 -15.51 -7.68 -1.30
N ASN A 174 -16.08 -8.14 -2.41
CA ASN A 174 -16.55 -7.29 -3.49
C ASN A 174 -18.08 -7.21 -3.44
N LEU A 175 -18.60 -6.06 -2.99
CA LEU A 175 -20.03 -5.85 -2.75
C LEU A 175 -20.76 -5.26 -3.97
N SER A 176 -20.01 -4.68 -4.89
CA SER A 176 -20.53 -3.95 -6.06
C SER A 176 -19.68 -4.21 -7.31
N GLY A 177 -20.13 -3.73 -8.44
CA GLY A 177 -19.33 -3.72 -9.66
C GLY A 177 -18.22 -2.66 -9.66
N GLY A 178 -17.45 -2.63 -10.74
CA GLY A 178 -16.30 -1.74 -10.86
C GLY A 178 -16.15 -1.11 -12.26
N ILE A 179 -15.02 -0.44 -12.46
CA ILE A 179 -14.68 0.21 -13.72
C ILE A 179 -13.96 -0.75 -14.66
N MET A 180 -13.08 -1.60 -14.15
CA MET A 180 -12.13 -2.39 -14.94
C MET A 180 -12.63 -3.80 -15.29
N GLY A 181 -13.94 -4.03 -15.24
CA GLY A 181 -14.57 -5.29 -15.58
C GLY A 181 -15.22 -5.31 -16.97
N PRO A 182 -15.88 -6.43 -17.36
CA PRO A 182 -16.66 -6.52 -18.59
C PRO A 182 -17.86 -5.54 -18.61
N ALA A 183 -18.59 -5.47 -19.72
CA ALA A 183 -19.63 -4.47 -19.94
C ALA A 183 -20.78 -4.52 -18.91
N TRP A 184 -21.07 -5.69 -18.35
CA TRP A 184 -22.10 -5.90 -17.33
C TRP A 184 -21.64 -5.58 -15.89
N ASP A 185 -20.33 -5.51 -15.66
CA ASP A 185 -19.71 -5.18 -14.37
C ASP A 185 -19.68 -3.66 -14.20
N LEU A 186 -20.76 -3.11 -13.69
CA LEU A 186 -20.93 -1.65 -13.55
C LEU A 186 -20.78 -1.22 -12.10
N HIS A 187 -19.95 -0.22 -11.87
CA HIS A 187 -19.70 0.38 -10.54
C HIS A 187 -20.96 0.96 -9.87
N THR A 188 -22.04 1.16 -10.62
CA THR A 188 -23.34 1.60 -10.11
C THR A 188 -24.22 0.47 -9.58
N HIS A 189 -23.83 -0.80 -9.77
CA HIS A 189 -24.61 -1.97 -9.38
C HIS A 189 -24.05 -2.62 -8.10
N SER A 190 -24.94 -2.94 -7.15
CA SER A 190 -24.66 -3.80 -6.01
C SER A 190 -24.99 -5.26 -6.38
N PHE A 191 -24.18 -6.20 -5.92
CA PHE A 191 -24.29 -7.60 -6.35
C PHE A 191 -24.80 -8.54 -5.27
N LEU A 192 -24.49 -8.27 -3.99
CA LEU A 192 -24.84 -9.13 -2.90
C LEU A 192 -26.26 -8.84 -2.38
N LEU A 193 -26.98 -9.88 -2.02
CA LEU A 193 -28.21 -9.77 -1.25
C LEU A 193 -27.90 -9.40 0.21
N ASP A 194 -28.87 -8.82 0.90
CA ASP A 194 -28.72 -8.39 2.30
C ASP A 194 -28.34 -9.54 3.25
N ASP A 195 -28.89 -10.73 3.06
CA ASP A 195 -28.60 -11.89 3.89
C ASP A 195 -27.21 -12.46 3.63
N GLU A 196 -26.71 -12.38 2.39
CA GLU A 196 -25.33 -12.72 2.04
C GLU A 196 -24.33 -11.77 2.71
N MET A 197 -24.54 -10.45 2.59
CA MET A 197 -23.72 -9.44 3.26
C MET A 197 -23.70 -9.64 4.78
N ARG A 198 -24.88 -9.81 5.41
CA ARG A 198 -24.96 -10.03 6.85
C ARG A 198 -24.21 -11.29 7.28
N ALA A 199 -24.34 -12.40 6.54
CA ALA A 199 -23.65 -13.65 6.87
C ALA A 199 -22.13 -13.50 6.73
N ALA A 200 -21.65 -12.82 5.67
CA ALA A 200 -20.25 -12.58 5.44
C ALA A 200 -19.62 -11.71 6.54
N PHE A 201 -20.24 -10.59 6.88
CA PHE A 201 -19.74 -9.70 7.93
C PHE A 201 -19.84 -10.33 9.32
N GLU A 202 -20.92 -11.04 9.62
CA GLU A 202 -21.11 -11.71 10.91
C GLU A 202 -20.05 -12.78 11.18
N ILE A 203 -19.68 -13.60 10.18
CA ILE A 203 -18.63 -14.59 10.38
C ILE A 203 -17.25 -13.94 10.53
N CYS A 204 -16.94 -12.85 9.81
CA CYS A 204 -15.72 -12.07 9.99
C CYS A 204 -15.65 -11.50 11.41
N ARG A 205 -16.73 -10.85 11.89
CA ARG A 205 -16.83 -10.28 13.23
C ARG A 205 -16.63 -11.35 14.32
N LYS A 206 -17.30 -12.49 14.19
CA LYS A 206 -17.16 -13.61 15.16
C LYS A 206 -15.77 -14.21 15.21
N ARG A 207 -15.03 -14.13 14.11
CA ARG A 207 -13.66 -14.67 14.01
C ARG A 207 -12.59 -13.60 14.24
N GLY A 208 -12.96 -12.34 14.47
CA GLY A 208 -12.06 -11.22 14.72
C GLY A 208 -11.27 -10.76 13.47
N PHE A 209 -11.80 -11.02 12.26
CA PHE A 209 -11.18 -10.61 11.01
C PHE A 209 -11.75 -9.29 10.51
N LYS A 210 -10.85 -8.39 10.11
CA LYS A 210 -11.19 -7.13 9.46
C LYS A 210 -11.71 -7.39 8.05
N VAL A 211 -12.68 -6.58 7.61
CA VAL A 211 -13.23 -6.63 6.25
C VAL A 211 -12.73 -5.44 5.46
N MET A 212 -12.10 -5.71 4.33
CA MET A 212 -11.73 -4.78 3.27
C MET A 212 -12.81 -4.86 2.18
N ALA A 213 -13.63 -3.81 2.03
CA ALA A 213 -14.82 -3.85 1.20
C ALA A 213 -14.65 -3.04 -0.08
N HIS A 214 -14.62 -3.70 -1.25
CA HIS A 214 -14.84 -3.03 -2.53
C HIS A 214 -16.30 -2.58 -2.58
N ALA A 215 -16.53 -1.28 -2.57
CA ALA A 215 -17.85 -0.66 -2.57
C ALA A 215 -17.81 0.66 -3.36
N THR A 216 -18.52 0.75 -4.46
CA THR A 216 -18.34 1.78 -5.50
C THR A 216 -19.53 2.70 -5.71
N ASN A 217 -20.64 2.41 -5.03
CA ASN A 217 -21.87 3.20 -5.06
C ASN A 217 -22.42 3.43 -3.65
N PRO A 218 -23.32 4.41 -3.44
CA PRO A 218 -23.77 4.80 -2.10
C PRO A 218 -24.36 3.66 -1.28
N ASP A 219 -25.14 2.76 -1.90
CA ASP A 219 -25.78 1.67 -1.18
C ASP A 219 -24.76 0.64 -0.68
N ALA A 220 -23.81 0.25 -1.53
CA ALA A 220 -22.75 -0.67 -1.16
C ALA A 220 -21.84 -0.07 -0.07
N VAL A 221 -21.46 1.21 -0.18
CA VAL A 221 -20.65 1.93 0.81
C VAL A 221 -21.36 1.98 2.17
N LYS A 222 -22.62 2.44 2.20
CA LYS A 222 -23.39 2.54 3.46
C LYS A 222 -23.61 1.18 4.11
N ASN A 223 -23.92 0.16 3.32
CA ASN A 223 -24.11 -1.21 3.84
C ASN A 223 -22.80 -1.78 4.39
N ALA A 224 -21.68 -1.61 3.67
CA ALA A 224 -20.36 -2.02 4.16
C ALA A 224 -20.03 -1.42 5.53
N ILE A 225 -20.20 -0.09 5.67
CA ILE A 225 -19.89 0.63 6.91
C ILE A 225 -20.80 0.16 8.05
N ARG A 226 -22.13 0.13 7.84
CA ARG A 226 -23.10 -0.31 8.86
C ARG A 226 -22.89 -1.73 9.33
N LEU A 227 -22.38 -2.61 8.45
CA LEU A 227 -22.05 -3.99 8.78
C LEU A 227 -20.68 -4.15 9.44
N GLY A 228 -19.89 -3.08 9.54
CA GLY A 228 -18.60 -3.05 10.22
C GLY A 228 -17.39 -3.29 9.32
N ALA A 229 -17.40 -2.80 8.09
CA ALA A 229 -16.21 -2.77 7.25
C ALA A 229 -15.09 -2.00 7.96
N HIS A 230 -13.88 -2.55 7.92
CA HIS A 230 -12.70 -1.87 8.42
C HIS A 230 -12.23 -0.78 7.44
N SER A 231 -12.34 -1.06 6.14
CA SER A 231 -12.08 -0.08 5.10
C SER A 231 -13.05 -0.22 3.93
N VAL A 232 -13.38 0.92 3.33
CA VAL A 232 -14.08 1.04 2.06
C VAL A 232 -13.04 1.37 0.99
N GLU A 233 -13.03 0.56 -0.05
CA GLU A 233 -12.13 0.71 -1.19
C GLU A 233 -12.90 1.34 -2.36
N HIS A 234 -12.24 2.22 -3.10
CA HIS A 234 -12.72 2.96 -4.26
C HIS A 234 -13.74 4.07 -3.93
N GLY A 235 -14.98 3.74 -3.53
CA GLY A 235 -15.98 4.75 -3.23
C GLY A 235 -16.23 5.74 -4.38
N TYR A 236 -16.25 5.27 -5.64
CA TYR A 236 -16.34 6.15 -6.82
C TYR A 236 -17.53 7.09 -6.77
N ILE A 237 -18.67 6.58 -6.30
CA ILE A 237 -19.87 7.37 -6.06
C ILE A 237 -20.24 7.23 -4.59
N MET A 238 -20.32 8.34 -3.90
CA MET A 238 -20.82 8.42 -2.52
C MET A 238 -21.94 9.47 -2.43
N ASP A 239 -22.45 9.68 -1.25
CA ASP A 239 -23.31 10.80 -0.87
C ASP A 239 -22.87 11.35 0.50
N ASP A 240 -23.49 12.42 0.95
CA ASP A 240 -23.12 13.05 2.23
C ASP A 240 -23.34 12.10 3.43
N GLU A 241 -24.29 11.17 3.33
CA GLU A 241 -24.50 10.14 4.35
C GLU A 241 -23.33 9.15 4.39
N CYS A 242 -22.72 8.79 3.26
CA CYS A 242 -21.51 7.96 3.22
C CYS A 242 -20.38 8.62 4.01
N ILE A 243 -20.15 9.92 3.81
CA ILE A 243 -19.12 10.68 4.56
C ILE A 243 -19.42 10.68 6.06
N ALA A 244 -20.69 10.95 6.43
CA ALA A 244 -21.11 10.92 7.83
C ALA A 244 -20.87 9.55 8.49
N LEU A 245 -21.21 8.47 7.80
CA LEU A 245 -21.01 7.11 8.30
C LEU A 245 -19.52 6.73 8.40
N LEU A 246 -18.68 7.14 7.44
CA LEU A 246 -17.22 6.93 7.52
C LEU A 246 -16.64 7.55 8.79
N LEU A 247 -17.09 8.76 9.15
CA LEU A 247 -16.68 9.46 10.37
C LEU A 247 -17.25 8.81 11.64
N GLU A 248 -18.55 8.50 11.64
CA GLU A 248 -19.26 7.92 12.79
C GLU A 248 -18.69 6.56 13.20
N HIS A 249 -18.36 5.72 12.21
CA HIS A 249 -17.85 4.37 12.44
C HIS A 249 -16.33 4.26 12.44
N ASP A 250 -15.60 5.37 12.30
CA ASP A 250 -14.13 5.40 12.18
C ASP A 250 -13.61 4.44 11.09
N THR A 251 -14.35 4.34 9.98
CA THR A 251 -14.03 3.45 8.86
C THR A 251 -13.00 4.12 7.94
N TRP A 252 -11.98 3.38 7.56
CA TRP A 252 -10.97 3.86 6.61
C TRP A 252 -11.54 4.01 5.21
N TYR A 253 -11.07 5.03 4.48
CA TYR A 253 -11.33 5.19 3.06
C TYR A 253 -10.04 5.06 2.25
N VAL A 254 -10.03 4.21 1.23
CA VAL A 254 -8.90 3.96 0.32
C VAL A 254 -9.37 4.24 -1.10
N PRO A 255 -9.14 5.44 -1.64
CA PRO A 255 -9.79 5.91 -2.86
C PRO A 255 -9.34 5.24 -4.14
N THR A 256 -8.07 4.82 -4.24
CA THR A 256 -7.51 4.21 -5.47
C THR A 256 -7.74 5.09 -6.72
N LEU A 257 -7.36 6.36 -6.65
CA LEU A 257 -7.61 7.34 -7.70
C LEU A 257 -7.06 6.90 -9.06
N ALA A 258 -5.94 6.18 -9.07
CA ALA A 258 -5.28 5.73 -10.29
C ALA A 258 -6.16 4.87 -11.21
N ILE A 259 -7.21 4.23 -10.68
CA ILE A 259 -8.15 3.43 -11.49
C ILE A 259 -8.99 4.31 -12.40
N SER A 260 -9.49 5.45 -11.91
CA SER A 260 -10.39 6.36 -12.61
C SER A 260 -9.73 7.65 -13.12
N HIS A 261 -8.53 7.99 -12.63
CA HIS A 261 -7.88 9.28 -12.90
C HIS A 261 -6.61 9.18 -13.74
N LEU A 262 -6.30 8.01 -14.30
CA LEU A 262 -5.05 7.80 -15.01
C LEU A 262 -5.28 7.08 -16.36
N THR A 263 -5.78 7.83 -17.32
CA THR A 263 -5.91 7.49 -18.74
C THR A 263 -4.99 8.38 -19.59
N ALA A 264 -4.91 8.11 -20.90
CA ALA A 264 -4.07 8.88 -21.80
C ALA A 264 -4.45 10.38 -21.89
N SER A 265 -5.75 10.70 -21.76
CA SER A 265 -6.25 12.08 -21.74
C SER A 265 -6.04 12.79 -20.40
N GLN A 266 -5.87 12.04 -19.33
CA GLN A 266 -5.75 12.54 -17.95
C GLN A 266 -4.29 12.68 -17.48
N ALA A 267 -3.32 12.08 -18.19
CA ALA A 267 -1.91 12.16 -17.83
C ALA A 267 -1.39 13.61 -17.95
N THR A 268 -0.81 14.13 -16.88
CA THR A 268 -0.37 15.54 -16.78
C THR A 268 1.13 15.73 -16.83
N ASN A 269 1.89 14.65 -16.74
CA ASN A 269 3.35 14.69 -16.73
C ASN A 269 3.96 13.47 -17.44
N PRO A 270 5.27 13.50 -17.81
CA PRO A 270 5.93 12.41 -18.54
C PRO A 270 5.90 11.06 -17.83
N PHE A 271 5.90 11.02 -16.49
CA PHE A 271 5.86 9.78 -15.74
C PHE A 271 4.49 9.10 -15.85
N GLU A 272 3.42 9.86 -15.69
CA GLU A 272 2.04 9.37 -15.91
C GLU A 272 1.85 8.92 -17.36
N ALA A 273 2.29 9.72 -18.34
CA ALA A 273 2.17 9.39 -19.75
C ALA A 273 2.92 8.10 -20.11
N ALA A 274 4.12 7.90 -19.59
CA ALA A 274 4.90 6.68 -19.80
C ALA A 274 4.20 5.46 -19.20
N TRP A 275 3.64 5.60 -18.00
CA TRP A 275 2.92 4.51 -17.34
C TRP A 275 1.63 4.15 -18.10
N VAL A 276 0.84 5.14 -18.50
CA VAL A 276 -0.41 4.94 -19.27
C VAL A 276 -0.14 4.24 -20.60
N ALA A 277 0.93 4.63 -21.31
CA ALA A 277 1.33 3.99 -22.57
C ALA A 277 1.63 2.49 -22.40
N GLN A 278 2.13 2.07 -21.22
CA GLN A 278 2.41 0.66 -20.92
C GLN A 278 1.17 -0.11 -20.47
N ARG A 279 0.18 0.57 -19.88
CA ARG A 279 -1.02 -0.06 -19.33
C ARG A 279 -1.92 -0.70 -20.40
N GLY A 280 -1.99 -0.11 -21.59
CA GLY A 280 -2.70 -0.67 -22.73
C GLY A 280 -4.22 -0.83 -22.54
N LEU A 281 -4.89 0.08 -21.81
CA LEU A 281 -6.34 0.03 -21.61
C LEU A 281 -7.08 0.15 -22.93
N SER A 282 -8.14 -0.63 -23.11
CA SER A 282 -9.05 -0.48 -24.23
C SER A 282 -9.77 0.88 -24.16
N HIS A 283 -10.19 1.40 -25.32
CA HIS A 283 -10.95 2.64 -25.39
C HIS A 283 -12.20 2.63 -24.49
N ALA A 284 -12.93 1.52 -24.44
CA ALA A 284 -14.12 1.37 -23.61
C ALA A 284 -13.80 1.51 -22.10
N LEU A 285 -12.68 0.94 -21.63
CA LEU A 285 -12.25 1.08 -20.23
C LEU A 285 -11.78 2.50 -19.94
N CYS A 286 -11.09 3.15 -20.86
CA CYS A 286 -10.72 4.58 -20.71
C CYS A 286 -11.98 5.46 -20.57
N CYS A 287 -12.98 5.30 -21.44
CA CYS A 287 -14.24 6.06 -21.35
C CYS A 287 -14.96 5.83 -20.01
N ARG A 288 -14.96 4.60 -19.48
CA ARG A 288 -15.57 4.30 -18.17
C ARG A 288 -14.81 4.95 -17.02
N ALA A 289 -13.48 4.93 -17.06
CA ALA A 289 -12.64 5.57 -16.06
C ALA A 289 -12.84 7.09 -16.05
N GLU A 290 -12.78 7.72 -17.23
CA GLU A 290 -12.98 9.16 -17.40
C GLU A 290 -14.39 9.61 -16.98
N ALA A 291 -15.42 8.83 -17.30
CA ALA A 291 -16.79 9.13 -16.89
C ALA A 291 -17.00 9.08 -15.36
N ALA A 292 -16.21 8.31 -14.65
CA ALA A 292 -16.28 8.20 -13.18
C ALA A 292 -15.40 9.24 -12.46
N SER A 293 -14.39 9.81 -13.13
CA SER A 293 -13.33 10.58 -12.47
C SER A 293 -13.82 11.83 -11.74
N ASP A 294 -14.65 12.66 -12.36
CA ASP A 294 -15.11 13.93 -11.77
C ASP A 294 -15.94 13.71 -10.49
N VAL A 295 -16.80 12.68 -10.52
CA VAL A 295 -17.63 12.33 -9.35
C VAL A 295 -16.74 11.76 -8.25
N HIS A 296 -15.79 10.89 -8.59
CA HIS A 296 -14.84 10.31 -7.64
C HIS A 296 -13.95 11.38 -7.00
N ALA A 297 -13.40 12.32 -7.80
CA ALA A 297 -12.63 13.45 -7.28
C ALA A 297 -13.44 14.30 -6.30
N THR A 298 -14.73 14.54 -6.60
CA THR A 298 -15.61 15.29 -5.72
C THR A 298 -15.75 14.63 -4.34
N TRP A 299 -15.93 13.30 -4.30
CA TRP A 299 -16.07 12.57 -3.04
C TRP A 299 -14.75 12.39 -2.32
N PHE A 300 -13.64 12.25 -3.04
CA PHE A 300 -12.30 12.29 -2.48
C PHE A 300 -12.04 13.59 -1.73
N CYS A 301 -12.29 14.76 -2.37
CA CYS A 301 -12.11 16.06 -1.73
C CYS A 301 -13.03 16.23 -0.52
N LYS A 302 -14.32 15.87 -0.63
CA LYS A 302 -15.25 15.95 0.51
C LYS A 302 -14.81 15.07 1.70
N ALA A 303 -14.33 13.86 1.45
CA ALA A 303 -13.80 12.98 2.49
C ALA A 303 -12.56 13.58 3.17
N LEU A 304 -11.66 14.15 2.36
CA LEU A 304 -10.44 14.80 2.83
C LEU A 304 -10.76 16.02 3.71
N ASP A 305 -11.66 16.91 3.24
CA ASP A 305 -12.08 18.12 3.94
C ASP A 305 -12.83 17.80 5.24
N ALA A 306 -13.62 16.73 5.24
CA ALA A 306 -14.33 16.26 6.42
C ALA A 306 -13.43 15.59 7.46
N GLY A 307 -12.17 15.29 7.12
CA GLY A 307 -11.23 14.62 8.02
C GLY A 307 -11.45 13.11 8.14
N VAL A 308 -12.05 12.47 7.13
CA VAL A 308 -12.15 11.00 7.07
C VAL A 308 -10.74 10.40 7.11
N ARG A 309 -10.57 9.30 7.84
CA ARG A 309 -9.29 8.57 7.87
C ARG A 309 -9.06 7.89 6.53
N MET A 310 -7.99 8.28 5.85
CA MET A 310 -7.70 7.81 4.50
C MET A 310 -6.28 7.27 4.42
N ALA A 311 -6.05 6.26 3.58
CA ALA A 311 -4.72 5.70 3.33
C ALA A 311 -4.48 5.53 1.82
N VAL A 312 -3.22 5.60 1.41
CA VAL A 312 -2.82 5.40 0.01
C VAL A 312 -2.90 3.92 -0.35
N GLY A 313 -3.74 3.61 -1.32
CA GLY A 313 -3.83 2.31 -1.98
C GLY A 313 -3.98 2.52 -3.47
N SER A 314 -3.22 1.79 -4.28
CA SER A 314 -3.07 2.13 -5.71
C SER A 314 -3.97 1.33 -6.64
N ASP A 315 -4.16 0.05 -6.36
CA ASP A 315 -4.90 -0.90 -7.21
C ASP A 315 -4.39 -0.99 -8.66
N ILE A 316 -3.15 -0.58 -8.89
CA ILE A 316 -2.50 -0.60 -10.20
C ILE A 316 -1.13 -1.30 -10.13
N ARG A 317 -0.48 -1.42 -11.27
CA ARG A 317 0.82 -2.08 -11.46
C ARG A 317 1.71 -1.27 -12.42
N PRO A 318 3.04 -1.48 -12.40
CA PRO A 318 3.82 -2.38 -11.56
C PRO A 318 3.90 -1.86 -10.11
N LEU A 319 3.99 -2.76 -9.13
CA LEU A 319 3.93 -2.42 -7.71
C LEU A 319 4.96 -1.36 -7.27
N LYS A 320 6.14 -1.36 -7.88
CA LYS A 320 7.18 -0.38 -7.58
C LYS A 320 6.85 1.07 -7.99
N GLU A 321 5.87 1.27 -8.85
CA GLU A 321 5.45 2.61 -9.33
C GLU A 321 4.08 3.01 -8.81
N ALA A 322 3.28 2.04 -8.45
CA ALA A 322 1.86 2.17 -8.18
C ALA A 322 1.53 3.20 -7.08
N ALA A 323 2.07 3.03 -5.87
CA ALA A 323 1.85 3.99 -4.80
C ALA A 323 2.40 5.39 -5.12
N LEU A 324 3.53 5.48 -5.85
CA LEU A 324 4.14 6.75 -6.23
C LEU A 324 3.28 7.54 -7.24
N LEU A 325 2.57 6.82 -8.12
CA LEU A 325 1.56 7.40 -9.01
C LEU A 325 0.36 7.87 -8.20
N GLU A 326 -0.20 7.01 -7.36
CA GLU A 326 -1.35 7.34 -6.52
C GLU A 326 -1.10 8.57 -5.65
N MET A 327 0.08 8.68 -5.02
CA MET A 327 0.47 9.86 -4.24
C MET A 327 0.50 11.15 -5.08
N GLY A 328 0.95 11.07 -6.33
CA GLY A 328 0.90 12.20 -7.26
C GLY A 328 -0.53 12.64 -7.58
N LEU A 329 -1.43 11.68 -7.80
CA LEU A 329 -2.85 11.92 -8.06
C LEU A 329 -3.55 12.55 -6.86
N TRP A 330 -3.26 12.11 -5.65
CA TRP A 330 -3.81 12.71 -4.43
C TRP A 330 -3.54 14.21 -4.36
N VAL A 331 -2.28 14.62 -4.63
CA VAL A 331 -1.92 16.05 -4.62
C VAL A 331 -2.56 16.80 -5.78
N ARG A 332 -2.58 16.20 -6.98
CA ARG A 332 -3.26 16.79 -8.14
C ARG A 332 -4.74 17.05 -7.87
N ASP A 333 -5.40 16.13 -7.16
CA ASP A 333 -6.84 16.17 -6.91
C ASP A 333 -7.19 16.85 -5.56
N GLY A 334 -6.25 17.57 -4.93
CA GLY A 334 -6.53 18.51 -3.84
C GLY A 334 -5.91 18.21 -2.48
N ALA A 335 -5.29 17.05 -2.27
CA ALA A 335 -4.56 16.80 -1.03
C ALA A 335 -3.27 17.61 -0.97
N THR A 336 -2.88 18.06 0.22
CA THR A 336 -1.54 18.61 0.43
C THR A 336 -0.49 17.52 0.40
N PRO A 337 0.79 17.83 0.08
CA PRO A 337 1.88 16.88 0.19
C PRO A 337 1.98 16.23 1.58
N TRP A 338 1.70 16.98 2.63
CA TRP A 338 1.66 16.46 4.00
C TRP A 338 0.56 15.42 4.23
N GLN A 339 -0.68 15.71 3.83
CA GLN A 339 -1.79 14.77 3.95
C GLN A 339 -1.49 13.47 3.19
N THR A 340 -0.96 13.59 1.97
CA THR A 340 -0.58 12.46 1.13
C THR A 340 0.54 11.63 1.78
N LEU A 341 1.58 12.30 2.32
CA LEU A 341 2.68 11.60 2.98
C LEU A 341 2.22 10.86 4.23
N VAL A 342 1.36 11.47 5.06
CA VAL A 342 0.75 10.81 6.21
C VAL A 342 -0.09 9.62 5.80
N ALA A 343 -0.88 9.75 4.74
CA ALA A 343 -1.70 8.65 4.20
C ALA A 343 -0.87 7.48 3.67
N ALA A 344 0.32 7.78 3.09
CA ALA A 344 1.24 6.78 2.56
C ALA A 344 2.24 6.24 3.58
N THR A 345 2.21 6.68 4.85
CA THR A 345 3.13 6.23 5.91
C THR A 345 2.38 5.84 7.17
N ARG A 346 2.03 6.82 8.03
CA ARG A 346 1.36 6.59 9.31
C ARG A 346 0.03 5.86 9.14
N HIS A 347 -0.86 6.38 8.29
CA HIS A 347 -2.17 5.77 8.08
C HIS A 347 -2.08 4.40 7.40
N GLY A 348 -1.11 4.19 6.49
CA GLY A 348 -0.83 2.88 5.91
C GLY A 348 -0.50 1.83 6.98
N ALA A 349 0.34 2.18 7.96
CA ALA A 349 0.65 1.31 9.09
C ALA A 349 -0.55 1.11 10.04
N GLU A 350 -1.32 2.17 10.29
CA GLU A 350 -2.49 2.12 11.18
C GLU A 350 -3.63 1.25 10.62
N VAL A 351 -3.98 1.39 9.33
CA VAL A 351 -5.01 0.56 8.69
C VAL A 351 -4.64 -0.92 8.70
N CYS A 352 -3.34 -1.22 8.61
CA CYS A 352 -2.83 -2.58 8.75
C CYS A 352 -2.73 -3.07 10.21
N GLY A 353 -2.99 -2.19 11.20
CA GLY A 353 -2.98 -2.53 12.62
C GLY A 353 -1.59 -2.55 13.27
N VAL A 354 -0.58 -1.96 12.63
CA VAL A 354 0.80 -1.93 13.11
C VAL A 354 1.32 -0.51 13.38
N GLY A 355 0.43 0.47 13.48
CA GLY A 355 0.78 1.88 13.71
C GLY A 355 1.52 2.15 15.03
N ALA A 356 1.38 1.27 16.03
CA ALA A 356 2.17 1.36 17.26
C ALA A 356 3.66 1.09 17.05
N GLU A 357 4.02 0.32 16.01
CA GLU A 357 5.39 -0.13 15.72
C GLU A 357 6.01 0.56 14.51
N LEU A 358 5.21 1.14 13.60
CA LEU A 358 5.62 1.58 12.28
C LEU A 358 4.88 2.86 11.85
N GLY A 359 5.27 3.41 10.70
CA GLY A 359 4.58 4.50 10.00
C GLY A 359 4.99 5.90 10.41
N THR A 360 5.76 6.06 11.48
CA THR A 360 6.36 7.34 11.94
C THR A 360 7.80 7.13 12.40
N VAL A 361 8.59 8.22 12.47
CA VAL A 361 9.94 8.17 13.05
C VAL A 361 9.85 8.63 14.50
N GLU A 362 9.66 7.67 15.40
CA GLU A 362 9.54 7.91 16.85
C GLU A 362 10.39 6.90 17.62
N VAL A 363 10.88 7.33 18.79
CA VAL A 363 11.66 6.46 19.69
C VAL A 363 10.83 5.24 20.10
N GLY A 364 11.44 4.05 20.03
CA GLY A 364 10.82 2.77 20.32
C GLY A 364 10.28 2.03 19.11
N LYS A 365 9.92 2.73 18.02
CA LYS A 365 9.40 2.11 16.79
C LYS A 365 10.49 1.40 15.99
N LEU A 366 10.09 0.49 15.13
CA LEU A 366 10.96 -0.21 14.19
C LEU A 366 11.51 0.78 13.15
N ALA A 367 12.76 0.59 12.80
CA ALA A 367 13.46 1.45 11.85
C ALA A 367 13.26 0.96 10.40
N ASP A 368 12.01 0.98 9.93
CA ASP A 368 11.65 0.81 8.53
C ASP A 368 11.58 2.21 7.89
N LEU A 369 12.71 2.66 7.36
CA LEU A 369 12.97 4.06 7.00
C LEU A 369 13.44 4.17 5.56
N ILE A 370 13.18 5.34 4.95
CA ILE A 370 13.76 5.69 3.65
C ILE A 370 14.43 7.06 3.71
N VAL A 371 15.39 7.26 2.80
CA VAL A 371 15.98 8.56 2.52
C VAL A 371 15.70 8.92 1.07
N VAL A 372 15.21 10.14 0.85
CA VAL A 372 15.00 10.71 -0.48
C VAL A 372 15.83 11.97 -0.66
N GLY A 373 16.20 12.27 -1.93
CA GLY A 373 17.17 13.31 -2.26
C GLY A 373 16.63 14.75 -2.28
N ALA A 374 15.31 14.94 -2.11
CA ALA A 374 14.69 16.26 -2.09
C ALA A 374 13.42 16.26 -1.22
N ASN A 375 12.93 17.46 -0.84
CA ASN A 375 11.85 17.63 0.12
C ASN A 375 10.47 17.17 -0.43
N PRO A 376 9.88 16.07 0.06
CA PRO A 376 8.56 15.63 -0.39
C PRO A 376 7.40 16.50 0.14
N LEU A 377 7.63 17.37 1.12
CA LEU A 377 6.63 18.34 1.57
C LEU A 377 6.53 19.55 0.64
N GLU A 378 7.54 19.82 -0.18
CA GLU A 378 7.50 20.85 -1.22
C GLU A 378 6.92 20.30 -2.53
N ASP A 379 7.31 19.08 -2.90
CA ASP A 379 6.81 18.36 -4.06
C ASP A 379 6.76 16.87 -3.73
N ILE A 380 5.56 16.32 -3.69
CA ILE A 380 5.34 14.90 -3.34
C ILE A 380 6.08 13.95 -4.29
N THR A 381 6.33 14.36 -5.53
CA THR A 381 7.07 13.54 -6.51
C THR A 381 8.53 13.31 -6.12
N ASN A 382 9.07 14.06 -5.18
CA ASN A 382 10.41 13.88 -4.63
C ASN A 382 10.59 12.55 -3.88
N VAL A 383 9.50 11.86 -3.48
CA VAL A 383 9.56 10.48 -2.96
C VAL A 383 10.19 9.51 -3.97
N ARG A 384 10.18 9.85 -5.27
CA ARG A 384 10.81 9.06 -6.34
C ARG A 384 12.34 9.17 -6.37
N ARG A 385 12.90 10.17 -5.66
CA ARG A 385 14.36 10.38 -5.54
C ARG A 385 14.95 9.51 -4.43
N LEU A 386 14.60 8.23 -4.41
CA LEU A 386 15.02 7.28 -3.38
C LEU A 386 16.53 7.10 -3.39
N GLN A 387 17.14 7.23 -2.21
CA GLN A 387 18.58 7.10 -1.99
C GLN A 387 18.93 5.90 -1.10
N LEU A 388 18.13 5.65 -0.06
CA LEU A 388 18.42 4.59 0.92
C LEU A 388 17.12 3.97 1.42
N VAL A 389 17.12 2.65 1.64
CA VAL A 389 16.02 1.93 2.29
C VAL A 389 16.57 1.11 3.44
N LEU A 390 15.98 1.30 4.61
CA LEU A 390 16.24 0.47 5.79
C LEU A 390 14.99 -0.31 6.15
N LYS A 391 15.18 -1.59 6.48
CA LYS A 391 14.16 -2.45 7.09
C LYS A 391 14.71 -2.98 8.41
N GLU A 392 14.00 -2.70 9.51
CA GLU A 392 14.46 -3.03 10.86
C GLU A 392 15.92 -2.59 11.10
N GLY A 393 16.23 -1.35 10.68
CA GLY A 393 17.55 -0.74 10.82
C GLY A 393 18.65 -1.33 9.94
N ARG A 394 18.36 -2.32 9.11
CA ARG A 394 19.31 -2.89 8.14
C ARG A 394 19.13 -2.23 6.78
N VAL A 395 20.21 -1.83 6.17
CA VAL A 395 20.19 -1.32 4.80
C VAL A 395 19.83 -2.45 3.83
N VAL A 396 18.73 -2.30 3.11
CA VAL A 396 18.25 -3.27 2.11
C VAL A 396 18.38 -2.75 0.68
N SER A 397 18.54 -1.44 0.52
CA SER A 397 18.86 -0.80 -0.77
C SER A 397 19.65 0.49 -0.51
N ASP A 398 20.77 0.68 -1.21
CA ASP A 398 21.57 1.89 -1.16
C ASP A 398 21.89 2.36 -2.59
N LYS A 399 21.25 3.46 -2.99
CA LYS A 399 21.37 4.08 -4.31
C LYS A 399 22.18 5.38 -4.28
N ARG A 400 22.77 5.70 -3.13
CA ARG A 400 23.63 6.87 -2.99
C ARG A 400 24.89 6.70 -3.83
N PRO A 401 25.57 7.78 -4.24
CA PRO A 401 26.88 7.69 -4.90
C PRO A 401 27.87 6.83 -4.11
N SER A 402 28.63 5.98 -4.78
CA SER A 402 29.55 5.02 -4.14
C SER A 402 30.59 5.68 -3.23
N GLU A 403 30.99 6.92 -3.52
CA GLU A 403 31.88 7.73 -2.69
C GLU A 403 31.25 8.17 -1.35
N TRP A 404 29.96 7.98 -1.16
CA TRP A 404 29.25 8.23 0.11
C TRP A 404 29.14 6.96 0.97
N HIS A 405 29.51 5.81 0.43
CA HIS A 405 29.50 4.57 1.19
C HIS A 405 30.69 4.58 2.15
N SER A 406 30.42 4.42 3.46
CA SER A 406 31.46 4.38 4.49
C SER A 406 32.43 3.23 4.22
N THR A 407 33.73 3.55 4.22
CA THR A 407 34.80 2.54 4.10
C THR A 407 35.11 1.82 5.41
N THR A 408 34.46 2.18 6.52
CA THR A 408 34.65 1.58 7.83
C THR A 408 33.46 0.77 8.28
N GLY A 409 33.63 -0.56 8.26
CA GLY A 409 32.66 -1.53 8.76
C GLY A 409 31.88 -2.24 7.65
N GLY A 410 32.21 -3.50 7.39
CA GLY A 410 31.56 -4.32 6.35
C GLY A 410 30.05 -4.40 6.52
N GLY A 411 29.35 -3.50 5.88
CA GLY A 411 27.93 -3.62 5.66
C GLY A 411 27.71 -4.74 4.67
N VAL A 412 27.12 -5.83 5.12
CA VAL A 412 26.65 -6.89 4.24
C VAL A 412 25.49 -6.31 3.44
N ILE A 413 25.80 -5.82 2.23
CA ILE A 413 24.78 -5.74 1.18
C ILE A 413 24.44 -7.20 0.93
N LEU A 414 23.21 -7.62 1.26
CA LEU A 414 22.71 -8.95 0.94
C LEU A 414 22.46 -9.04 -0.58
N THR A 415 23.53 -8.87 -1.36
CA THR A 415 23.69 -9.42 -2.70
C THR A 415 24.55 -10.66 -2.59
N ASP A 416 24.19 -11.55 -1.68
CA ASP A 416 24.91 -12.81 -1.60
C ASP A 416 24.52 -13.69 -2.78
N ARG A 417 25.34 -13.63 -3.83
CA ARG A 417 25.33 -14.60 -4.93
C ARG A 417 25.75 -16.01 -4.50
N SER A 418 26.09 -16.24 -3.24
CA SER A 418 26.60 -17.51 -2.74
C SER A 418 25.50 -18.54 -2.41
N LEU A 419 24.22 -18.17 -2.54
CA LEU A 419 23.10 -19.10 -2.32
C LEU A 419 22.50 -19.68 -3.62
N LEU A 420 23.12 -19.46 -4.78
CA LEU A 420 22.81 -20.23 -5.96
C LEU A 420 23.67 -21.48 -5.96
N PRO A 421 23.09 -22.71 -6.02
CA PRO A 421 23.89 -23.90 -6.19
C PRO A 421 24.68 -23.76 -7.49
N ALA A 422 25.97 -24.03 -7.44
CA ALA A 422 26.81 -24.14 -8.62
C ALA A 422 26.19 -25.21 -9.54
N GLY A 423 25.89 -24.81 -10.78
CA GLY A 423 25.18 -25.55 -11.83
C GLY A 423 25.78 -26.88 -12.20
#